data_001f22723594640d6819a3dd6d83107c
#
_entry.id   001f22723594640d6819a3dd6d83107c
#
_cell.length_a   1.000
_cell.length_b   1.000
_cell.length_c   1.000
_cell.angle_alpha   90.00
_cell.angle_beta   90.00
_cell.angle_gamma   90.00
#
_symmetry.space_group_name_H-M   'P 1'
#
loop_
_entity.id
_entity.type
_entity.pdbx_description
1 polymer ?
#
loop_
_entity_poly.entity_id
_entity_poly.type
_entity_poly.pdbx_seq_one_letter_code
_entity_poly.pdbx_strand_id
1 'polypeptide(L)'
;MAAEALKPAKPLAPDRLERVLGWAALVLLAAALAAIVRGRAGWGAVPLAIWLHLATVIMALALTPVILWQKRGTRLHRRLGTIWAATMFISALDSFWILETNHGHFSVIHLLSAFVAVQTPRLVLTARAHDHAAHRRTVRGLVIGGLLTAGALTFPFHRLLGRWLFG
;
A
#
# COMPACT_ATOMS: atom_id res chain seq x y z
N MET A 1 -41.48 22.48 9.03
CA MET A 1 -40.13 22.01 9.36
C MET A 1 -40.03 20.58 8.82
N ALA A 2 -39.37 20.39 7.66
CA ALA A 2 -39.17 19.07 7.09
C ALA A 2 -38.03 18.37 7.89
N ALA A 3 -38.34 17.21 8.46
CA ALA A 3 -37.36 16.36 9.11
C ALA A 3 -36.33 15.92 8.05
N GLU A 4 -35.11 16.43 8.14
CA GLU A 4 -33.98 16.01 7.33
C GLU A 4 -33.72 14.53 7.63
N ALA A 5 -34.09 13.67 6.68
CA ALA A 5 -33.95 12.23 6.80
C ALA A 5 -32.44 11.93 6.98
N LEU A 6 -32.04 11.55 8.18
CA LEU A 6 -30.68 11.10 8.53
C LEU A 6 -30.26 10.00 7.55
N LYS A 7 -29.31 10.32 6.65
CA LYS A 7 -28.73 9.31 5.75
C LYS A 7 -28.22 8.14 6.59
N PRO A 8 -28.62 6.89 6.26
CA PRO A 8 -28.23 5.72 7.02
C PRO A 8 -26.69 5.66 7.11
N ALA A 9 -26.17 5.50 8.33
CA ALA A 9 -24.74 5.36 8.56
C ALA A 9 -24.18 4.21 7.72
N LYS A 10 -23.15 4.48 6.90
CA LYS A 10 -22.53 3.43 6.08
C LYS A 10 -22.01 2.30 6.98
N PRO A 11 -22.30 1.04 6.64
CA PRO A 11 -21.93 -0.10 7.49
C PRO A 11 -20.41 -0.14 7.75
N LEU A 12 -20.03 -0.42 8.99
CA LEU A 12 -18.63 -0.59 9.41
C LEU A 12 -18.00 -1.89 8.86
N ALA A 13 -18.80 -2.78 8.33
CA ALA A 13 -18.38 -4.03 7.69
C ALA A 13 -17.71 -3.75 6.33
N PRO A 14 -16.79 -4.64 5.89
CA PRO A 14 -16.15 -4.56 4.59
C PRO A 14 -17.18 -4.75 3.45
N ASP A 15 -17.06 -3.94 2.40
CA ASP A 15 -17.86 -4.10 1.19
C ASP A 15 -17.16 -4.97 0.13
N ARG A 16 -17.82 -5.15 -1.03
CA ARG A 16 -17.28 -5.97 -2.14
C ARG A 16 -15.95 -5.43 -2.65
N LEU A 17 -15.81 -4.11 -2.80
CA LEU A 17 -14.55 -3.50 -3.27
C LEU A 17 -13.39 -3.80 -2.32
N GLU A 18 -13.59 -3.66 -1.02
CA GLU A 18 -12.55 -3.93 -0.03
C GLU A 18 -12.14 -5.40 0.03
N ARG A 19 -13.09 -6.31 -0.23
CA ARG A 19 -12.76 -7.73 -0.39
C ARG A 19 -11.89 -7.99 -1.61
N VAL A 20 -12.24 -7.40 -2.76
CA VAL A 20 -11.46 -7.51 -4.00
C VAL A 20 -10.07 -6.91 -3.83
N LEU A 21 -9.97 -5.72 -3.22
CA LEU A 21 -8.68 -5.08 -2.96
C LEU A 21 -7.78 -5.92 -2.03
N GLY A 22 -8.37 -6.58 -1.02
CA GLY A 22 -7.64 -7.51 -0.16
C GLY A 22 -7.10 -8.72 -0.94
N TRP A 23 -7.89 -9.32 -1.82
CA TRP A 23 -7.42 -10.40 -2.70
C TRP A 23 -6.35 -9.94 -3.69
N ALA A 24 -6.51 -8.76 -4.29
CA ALA A 24 -5.51 -8.19 -5.17
C ALA A 24 -4.17 -7.97 -4.44
N ALA A 25 -4.21 -7.52 -3.19
CA ALA A 25 -3.01 -7.38 -2.37
C ALA A 25 -2.33 -8.73 -2.08
N LEU A 26 -3.10 -9.80 -1.83
CA LEU A 26 -2.54 -11.15 -1.66
C LEU A 26 -1.90 -11.69 -2.94
N VAL A 27 -2.53 -11.49 -4.10
CA VAL A 27 -1.96 -11.90 -5.39
C VAL A 27 -0.65 -11.16 -5.65
N LEU A 28 -0.61 -9.86 -5.43
CA LEU A 28 0.59 -9.06 -5.59
C LEU A 28 1.69 -9.47 -4.59
N LEU A 29 1.32 -9.76 -3.34
CA LEU A 29 2.23 -10.29 -2.33
C LEU A 29 2.85 -11.60 -2.77
N ALA A 30 2.03 -12.55 -3.24
CA ALA A 30 2.50 -13.85 -3.72
C ALA A 30 3.46 -13.70 -4.91
N ALA A 31 3.14 -12.82 -5.87
CA ALA A 31 4.01 -12.51 -7.00
C ALA A 31 5.35 -11.91 -6.56
N ALA A 32 5.33 -10.96 -5.61
CA ALA A 32 6.54 -10.35 -5.08
C ALA A 32 7.42 -11.37 -4.34
N LEU A 33 6.83 -12.21 -3.49
CA LEU A 33 7.56 -13.26 -2.78
C LEU A 33 8.15 -14.30 -3.75
N ALA A 34 7.38 -14.71 -4.76
CA ALA A 34 7.87 -15.62 -5.80
C ALA A 34 9.06 -15.00 -6.56
N ALA A 35 8.98 -13.72 -6.94
CA ALA A 35 10.08 -13.00 -7.57
C ALA A 35 11.34 -12.99 -6.69
N ILE A 36 11.20 -12.65 -5.43
CA ILE A 36 12.32 -12.60 -4.46
C ILE A 36 12.97 -13.99 -4.35
N VAL A 37 12.19 -15.06 -4.19
CA VAL A 37 12.72 -16.42 -4.08
C VAL A 37 13.43 -16.85 -5.36
N ARG A 38 12.87 -16.56 -6.52
CA ARG A 38 13.50 -16.87 -7.83
C ARG A 38 14.78 -16.08 -8.04
N GLY A 39 14.82 -14.82 -7.61
CA GLY A 39 15.97 -13.92 -7.72
C GLY A 39 17.11 -14.16 -6.73
N ARG A 40 17.07 -15.24 -5.94
CA ARG A 40 18.03 -15.49 -4.85
C ARG A 40 19.51 -15.41 -5.26
N ALA A 41 19.82 -15.81 -6.47
CA ALA A 41 21.20 -15.75 -6.99
C ALA A 41 21.73 -14.32 -7.13
N GLY A 42 20.83 -13.33 -7.26
CA GLY A 42 21.18 -11.92 -7.41
C GLY A 42 21.10 -11.09 -6.12
N TRP A 43 20.76 -11.68 -4.98
CA TRP A 43 20.51 -10.92 -3.73
C TRP A 43 21.74 -10.12 -3.26
N GLY A 44 22.93 -10.66 -3.42
CA GLY A 44 24.17 -9.99 -3.00
C GLY A 44 24.49 -8.70 -3.75
N ALA A 45 23.89 -8.50 -4.93
CA ALA A 45 24.06 -7.29 -5.72
C ALA A 45 23.01 -6.21 -5.42
N VAL A 46 22.04 -6.48 -4.54
CA VAL A 46 20.93 -5.56 -4.26
C VAL A 46 21.29 -4.66 -3.07
N PRO A 47 21.26 -3.33 -3.23
CA PRO A 47 21.50 -2.39 -2.14
C PRO A 47 20.54 -2.57 -0.96
N LEU A 48 21.03 -2.30 0.25
CA LEU A 48 20.23 -2.40 1.47
C LEU A 48 18.94 -1.55 1.42
N ALA A 49 19.00 -0.37 0.81
CA ALA A 49 17.84 0.51 0.66
C ALA A 49 16.68 -0.19 -0.07
N ILE A 50 16.97 -0.97 -1.11
CA ILE A 50 15.96 -1.74 -1.84
C ILE A 50 15.37 -2.85 -0.95
N TRP A 51 16.20 -3.51 -0.13
CA TRP A 51 15.71 -4.52 0.80
C TRP A 51 14.81 -3.94 1.88
N LEU A 52 15.13 -2.77 2.42
CA LEU A 52 14.29 -2.06 3.38
C LEU A 52 12.95 -1.67 2.74
N HIS A 53 12.97 -1.15 1.52
CA HIS A 53 11.77 -0.85 0.75
C HIS A 53 10.91 -2.10 0.52
N LEU A 54 11.50 -3.19 0.05
CA LEU A 54 10.79 -4.45 -0.16
C LEU A 54 10.17 -4.96 1.15
N ALA A 55 10.87 -4.88 2.27
CA ALA A 55 10.35 -5.32 3.56
C ALA A 55 9.12 -4.50 4.00
N THR A 56 9.16 -3.17 3.86
CA THR A 56 8.02 -2.30 4.18
C THR A 56 6.83 -2.54 3.24
N VAL A 57 7.06 -2.71 1.94
CA VAL A 57 6.01 -3.02 0.96
C VAL A 57 5.39 -4.39 1.22
N ILE A 58 6.19 -5.42 1.50
CA ILE A 58 5.70 -6.77 1.85
C ILE A 58 4.82 -6.71 3.11
N MET A 59 5.26 -5.99 4.14
CA MET A 59 4.48 -5.82 5.36
C MET A 59 3.16 -5.08 5.07
N ALA A 60 3.18 -4.02 4.28
CA ALA A 60 1.97 -3.30 3.88
C ALA A 60 1.01 -4.20 3.09
N LEU A 61 1.51 -4.99 2.13
CA LEU A 61 0.71 -5.95 1.36
C LEU A 61 0.08 -7.02 2.25
N ALA A 62 0.83 -7.59 3.20
CA ALA A 62 0.34 -8.61 4.13
C ALA A 62 -0.74 -8.07 5.09
N LEU A 63 -0.59 -6.84 5.57
CA LEU A 63 -1.55 -6.22 6.47
C LEU A 63 -2.82 -5.74 5.75
N THR A 64 -2.74 -5.43 4.45
CA THR A 64 -3.87 -4.87 3.68
C THR A 64 -5.14 -5.73 3.75
N PRO A 65 -5.13 -7.05 3.43
CA PRO A 65 -6.33 -7.88 3.53
C PRO A 65 -6.86 -7.95 4.97
N VAL A 66 -5.96 -8.07 5.95
CA VAL A 66 -6.34 -8.14 7.36
C VAL A 66 -7.12 -6.88 7.77
N ILE A 67 -6.63 -5.69 7.41
CA ILE A 67 -7.25 -4.42 7.77
C ILE A 67 -8.55 -4.19 7.01
N LEU A 68 -8.59 -4.53 5.72
CA LEU A 68 -9.76 -4.32 4.86
C LEU A 68 -10.92 -5.27 5.22
N TRP A 69 -10.62 -6.50 5.67
CA TRP A 69 -11.64 -7.50 5.97
C TRP A 69 -12.15 -7.46 7.41
N GLN A 70 -11.46 -6.71 8.28
CA GLN A 70 -11.91 -6.55 9.67
C GLN A 70 -13.02 -5.51 9.81
N LYS A 71 -13.80 -5.66 10.89
CA LYS A 71 -14.75 -4.63 11.33
C LYS A 71 -13.96 -3.39 11.79
N ARG A 72 -14.30 -2.25 11.20
CA ARG A 72 -13.65 -0.96 11.50
C ARG A 72 -13.92 -0.52 12.93
N GLY A 73 -13.02 0.28 13.50
CA GLY A 73 -13.16 0.86 14.83
C GLY A 73 -12.78 -0.07 15.98
N THR A 74 -12.44 -1.35 15.73
CA THR A 74 -11.92 -2.26 16.76
C THR A 74 -10.53 -1.86 17.21
N ARG A 75 -10.11 -2.29 18.41
CA ARG A 75 -8.73 -2.06 18.90
C ARG A 75 -7.68 -2.65 17.93
N LEU A 76 -7.97 -3.85 17.41
CA LEU A 76 -7.09 -4.53 16.47
C LEU A 76 -6.98 -3.75 15.15
N HIS A 77 -8.11 -3.31 14.57
CA HIS A 77 -8.11 -2.48 13.35
C HIS A 77 -7.29 -1.21 13.54
N ARG A 78 -7.39 -0.53 14.70
CA ARG A 78 -6.60 0.68 14.98
C ARG A 78 -5.11 0.39 15.08
N ARG A 79 -4.71 -0.67 15.80
CA ARG A 79 -3.30 -1.05 15.96
C ARG A 79 -2.66 -1.44 14.62
N LEU A 80 -3.29 -2.35 13.89
CA LEU A 80 -2.78 -2.80 12.60
C LEU A 80 -2.84 -1.68 11.55
N GLY A 81 -3.87 -0.83 11.58
CA GLY A 81 -3.98 0.35 10.71
C GLY A 81 -2.88 1.37 10.96
N THR A 82 -2.45 1.56 12.22
CA THR A 82 -1.30 2.43 12.54
C THR A 82 0.01 1.84 12.01
N ILE A 83 0.24 0.54 12.20
CA ILE A 83 1.42 -0.14 11.67
C ILE A 83 1.42 -0.04 10.14
N TRP A 84 0.30 -0.32 9.49
CA TRP A 84 0.15 -0.22 8.03
C TRP A 84 0.42 1.20 7.52
N ALA A 85 -0.14 2.21 8.16
CA ALA A 85 0.11 3.61 7.79
C ALA A 85 1.59 3.97 7.95
N ALA A 86 2.23 3.53 9.03
CA ALA A 86 3.67 3.76 9.24
C ALA A 86 4.51 3.08 8.15
N THR A 87 4.24 1.82 7.82
CA THR A 87 4.97 1.11 6.75
C THR A 87 4.77 1.76 5.39
N MET A 88 3.55 2.18 5.05
CA MET A 88 3.26 2.91 3.81
C MET A 88 4.01 4.24 3.74
N PHE A 89 4.06 4.98 4.84
CA PHE A 89 4.76 6.26 4.90
C PHE A 89 6.27 6.09 4.77
N ILE A 90 6.86 5.14 5.52
CA ILE A 90 8.28 4.82 5.44
C ILE A 90 8.64 4.37 4.03
N SER A 91 7.86 3.45 3.43
CA SER A 91 8.06 2.98 2.06
C SER A 91 7.99 4.12 1.02
N ALA A 92 7.12 5.10 1.24
CA ALA A 92 7.05 6.26 0.36
C ALA A 92 8.28 7.16 0.49
N LEU A 93 8.79 7.35 1.72
CA LEU A 93 9.98 8.16 1.96
C LEU A 93 11.24 7.49 1.42
N ASP A 94 11.46 6.21 1.73
CA ASP A 94 12.66 5.49 1.28
C ASP A 94 12.74 5.35 -0.25
N SER A 95 11.58 5.28 -0.93
CA SER A 95 11.54 5.21 -2.39
C SER A 95 12.15 6.43 -3.09
N PHE A 96 12.24 7.60 -2.43
CA PHE A 96 12.89 8.77 -3.01
C PHE A 96 14.42 8.61 -3.13
N TRP A 97 15.02 7.73 -2.35
CA TRP A 97 16.44 7.40 -2.46
C TRP A 97 16.74 6.27 -3.46
N ILE A 98 15.70 5.60 -3.98
CA ILE A 98 15.86 4.53 -4.97
C ILE A 98 15.82 5.13 -6.38
N LEU A 99 16.88 5.83 -6.78
CA LEU A 99 17.00 6.49 -8.08
C LEU A 99 17.59 5.57 -9.17
N GLU A 100 18.10 4.40 -8.79
CA GLU A 100 18.80 3.44 -9.67
C GLU A 100 17.94 2.91 -10.81
N THR A 101 16.61 2.95 -10.68
CA THR A 101 15.67 2.43 -11.67
C THR A 101 15.49 3.35 -12.88
N ASN A 102 16.02 4.57 -12.86
CA ASN A 102 15.87 5.55 -13.94
C ASN A 102 17.15 6.40 -14.15
N HIS A 103 18.31 5.75 -14.18
CA HIS A 103 19.60 6.42 -14.46
C HIS A 103 19.87 7.64 -13.56
N GLY A 104 19.44 7.60 -12.30
CA GLY A 104 19.60 8.71 -11.35
C GLY A 104 18.53 9.82 -11.44
N HIS A 105 17.50 9.65 -12.26
CA HIS A 105 16.43 10.63 -12.43
C HIS A 105 15.10 10.18 -11.77
N PHE A 106 14.26 11.16 -11.44
CA PHE A 106 12.90 10.89 -10.98
C PHE A 106 12.07 10.20 -12.08
N SER A 107 11.24 9.24 -11.66
CA SER A 107 10.32 8.51 -12.53
C SER A 107 8.87 8.69 -12.07
N VAL A 108 7.91 8.23 -12.87
CA VAL A 108 6.48 8.25 -12.53
C VAL A 108 6.20 7.59 -11.17
N ILE A 109 7.02 6.62 -10.73
CA ILE A 109 6.88 6.00 -9.41
C ILE A 109 7.09 6.99 -8.27
N HIS A 110 8.00 7.96 -8.41
CA HIS A 110 8.21 8.98 -7.38
C HIS A 110 6.98 9.89 -7.20
N LEU A 111 6.19 10.08 -8.28
CA LEU A 111 4.89 10.76 -8.16
C LEU A 111 3.90 9.96 -7.30
N LEU A 112 3.88 8.63 -7.46
CA LEU A 112 3.07 7.76 -6.60
C LEU A 112 3.58 7.76 -5.15
N SER A 113 4.89 7.84 -4.94
CA SER A 113 5.49 7.97 -3.60
C SER A 113 5.12 9.30 -2.95
N ALA A 114 5.15 10.41 -3.69
CA ALA A 114 4.67 11.70 -3.21
C ALA A 114 3.17 11.65 -2.84
N PHE A 115 2.35 11.00 -3.68
CA PHE A 115 0.94 10.77 -3.38
C PHE A 115 0.78 10.01 -2.06
N VAL A 116 1.51 8.92 -1.83
CA VAL A 116 1.45 8.13 -0.60
C VAL A 116 1.91 8.95 0.60
N ALA A 117 3.02 9.69 0.47
CA ALA A 117 3.56 10.54 1.53
C ALA A 117 2.56 11.61 2.00
N VAL A 118 1.77 12.19 1.08
CA VAL A 118 0.73 13.18 1.40
C VAL A 118 -0.54 12.52 1.95
N GLN A 119 -0.97 11.42 1.36
CA GLN A 119 -2.25 10.79 1.74
C GLN A 119 -2.17 10.00 3.05
N THR A 120 -0.99 9.54 3.46
CA THR A 120 -0.85 8.79 4.73
C THR A 120 -1.08 9.66 5.97
N PRO A 121 -0.52 10.87 6.11
CA PRO A 121 -0.91 11.79 7.18
C PRO A 121 -2.42 12.12 7.16
N ARG A 122 -2.99 12.35 5.96
CA ARG A 122 -4.42 12.61 5.80
C ARG A 122 -5.28 11.43 6.30
N LEU A 123 -4.83 10.20 6.07
CA LEU A 123 -5.47 8.99 6.60
C LEU A 123 -5.59 9.03 8.13
N VAL A 124 -4.50 9.42 8.80
CA VAL A 124 -4.46 9.51 10.26
C VAL A 124 -5.36 10.64 10.77
N LEU A 125 -5.33 11.80 10.11
CA LEU A 125 -6.17 12.95 10.46
C LEU A 125 -7.65 12.64 10.32
N THR A 126 -8.08 12.01 9.24
CA THR A 126 -9.49 11.63 9.03
C THR A 126 -9.95 10.56 10.02
N ALA A 127 -9.06 9.64 10.42
CA ALA A 127 -9.34 8.67 11.48
C ALA A 127 -9.56 9.34 12.84
N ARG A 128 -8.71 10.31 13.19
CA ARG A 128 -8.82 11.09 14.43
C ARG A 128 -10.06 11.99 14.46
N ALA A 129 -10.41 12.57 13.32
CA ALA A 129 -11.62 13.40 13.16
C ALA A 129 -12.92 12.57 13.11
N HIS A 130 -12.85 11.22 13.19
CA HIS A 130 -14.00 10.31 13.07
C HIS A 130 -14.76 10.47 11.75
N ASP A 131 -14.13 11.05 10.71
CA ASP A 131 -14.70 11.14 9.37
C ASP A 131 -14.53 9.79 8.64
N HIS A 132 -15.46 8.89 8.90
CA HIS A 132 -15.45 7.55 8.33
C HIS A 132 -15.51 7.54 6.80
N ALA A 133 -16.15 8.54 6.18
CA ALA A 133 -16.29 8.61 4.73
C ALA A 133 -14.97 9.04 4.06
N ALA A 134 -14.33 10.08 4.58
CA ALA A 134 -13.02 10.53 4.10
C ALA A 134 -11.94 9.49 4.38
N HIS A 135 -11.91 8.92 5.60
CA HIS A 135 -10.98 7.85 5.96
C HIS A 135 -11.05 6.67 4.98
N ARG A 136 -12.28 6.19 4.69
CA ARG A 136 -12.50 5.08 3.76
C ARG A 136 -12.03 5.40 2.34
N ARG A 137 -12.27 6.62 1.83
CA ARG A 137 -11.77 7.07 0.52
C ARG A 137 -10.26 7.09 0.49
N THR A 138 -9.63 7.62 1.52
CA THR A 138 -8.17 7.72 1.62
C THR A 138 -7.53 6.33 1.67
N VAL A 139 -8.05 5.39 2.47
CA VAL A 139 -7.59 3.99 2.49
C VAL A 139 -7.63 3.37 1.10
N ARG A 140 -8.77 3.48 0.41
CA ARG A 140 -8.94 2.91 -0.94
C ARG A 140 -7.98 3.53 -1.94
N GLY A 141 -7.82 4.86 -1.91
CA GLY A 141 -6.87 5.57 -2.75
C GLY A 141 -5.43 5.11 -2.53
N LEU A 142 -5.02 4.97 -1.26
CA LEU A 142 -3.70 4.46 -0.89
C LEU A 142 -3.49 3.01 -1.34
N VAL A 143 -4.49 2.13 -1.15
CA VAL A 143 -4.39 0.74 -1.59
C VAL A 143 -4.32 0.64 -3.10
N ILE A 144 -5.20 1.33 -3.83
CA ILE A 144 -5.24 1.26 -5.30
C ILE A 144 -4.01 1.93 -5.90
N GLY A 145 -3.80 3.22 -5.61
CA GLY A 145 -2.74 4.03 -6.23
C GLY A 145 -1.37 3.74 -5.64
N GLY A 146 -1.25 3.80 -4.32
CA GLY A 146 0.04 3.71 -3.64
C GLY A 146 0.60 2.30 -3.51
N LEU A 147 -0.26 1.29 -3.38
CA LEU A 147 0.20 -0.08 -3.13
C LEU A 147 0.04 -0.98 -4.35
N LEU A 148 -1.17 -1.12 -4.89
CA LEU A 148 -1.43 -2.04 -6.00
C LEU A 148 -0.86 -1.53 -7.33
N THR A 149 -1.11 -0.26 -7.69
CA THR A 149 -0.58 0.31 -8.93
C THR A 149 0.94 0.43 -8.88
N ALA A 150 1.50 1.02 -7.83
CA ALA A 150 2.95 1.14 -7.69
C ALA A 150 3.62 -0.23 -7.65
N GLY A 151 3.06 -1.18 -6.88
CA GLY A 151 3.56 -2.54 -6.79
C GLY A 151 3.48 -3.31 -8.12
N ALA A 152 2.39 -3.19 -8.87
CA ALA A 152 2.27 -3.81 -10.19
C ALA A 152 3.29 -3.24 -11.19
N LEU A 153 3.59 -1.93 -11.11
CA LEU A 153 4.60 -1.28 -11.96
C LEU A 153 6.04 -1.71 -11.65
N THR A 154 6.29 -2.51 -10.61
CA THR A 154 7.62 -3.07 -10.33
C THR A 154 7.96 -4.30 -11.15
N PHE A 155 7.01 -4.87 -11.91
CA PHE A 155 7.23 -6.05 -12.74
C PHE A 155 7.58 -5.71 -14.20
N PRO A 156 6.92 -4.77 -14.90
CA PRO A 156 7.28 -4.41 -16.27
C PRO A 156 8.57 -3.57 -16.33
N PHE A 157 9.03 -3.27 -17.54
CA PHE A 157 10.12 -2.34 -17.84
C PHE A 157 11.49 -2.75 -17.30
N HIS A 158 11.82 -4.07 -17.30
CA HIS A 158 13.09 -4.63 -16.83
C HIS A 158 13.44 -4.27 -15.37
N ARG A 159 12.43 -4.01 -14.53
CA ARG A 159 12.62 -3.74 -13.11
C ARG A 159 13.01 -4.99 -12.35
N LEU A 160 13.58 -4.80 -11.15
CA LEU A 160 14.18 -5.88 -10.36
C LEU A 160 13.27 -7.10 -10.19
N LEU A 161 12.04 -6.90 -9.69
CA LEU A 161 11.10 -8.00 -9.45
C LEU A 161 10.63 -8.66 -10.75
N GLY A 162 10.47 -7.88 -11.82
CA GLY A 162 10.12 -8.41 -13.14
C GLY A 162 11.23 -9.29 -13.71
N ARG A 163 12.48 -8.85 -13.66
CA ARG A 163 13.63 -9.66 -14.06
C ARG A 163 13.75 -10.95 -13.25
N TRP A 164 13.51 -10.89 -11.95
CA TRP A 164 13.56 -12.08 -11.11
C TRP A 164 12.42 -13.04 -11.35
N LEU A 165 11.25 -12.56 -11.74
CA LEU A 165 10.08 -13.40 -11.96
C LEU A 165 10.04 -14.03 -13.35
N PHE A 166 10.45 -13.27 -14.38
CA PHE A 166 10.28 -13.68 -15.79
C PHE A 166 11.61 -14.04 -16.51
N GLY A 167 12.75 -13.76 -15.92
CA GLY A 167 14.09 -14.02 -16.48
C GLY A 167 14.69 -12.79 -17.03
#